data_13c60ff0d31feb03fa9ea91a7a60b471
#
_entry.id   13c60ff0d31feb03fa9ea91a7a60b471
#
_cell.length_a   1.000
_cell.length_b   1.000
_cell.length_c   1.000
_cell.angle_alpha   90.00
_cell.angle_beta   90.00
_cell.angle_gamma   90.00
#
_symmetry.space_group_name_H-M   'P 1'
#
loop_
_entity.id
_entity.type
_entity.pdbx_description
1 polymer ?
#
loop_
_entity_poly.entity_id
_entity_poly.type
_entity_poly.pdbx_seq_one_letter_code
_entity_poly.pdbx_strand_id
1 'polypeptide(L)'
;MTGTAPLDGVALVTGGTGALGRAVVAELLEAGAEVVTTWVVDREREAVEGAFGDHDGLHLVWADLLAEGGPEGAVSAATEVGEVRALVNLVGGFAAGERLGDDDPGTVERMLALNLGTALGTSRAALPALVAGGGGAIVCVGARAALQPFSGGAAYAISKAAVLELVRVLDVEYRDDGVRANAVLPSVIDTPANREASPDADYDRWVKPAEIARVIRFLCSPDSAPISGAEIPVYGRA
;
A
#
# COMPACT_ATOMS: atom_id res chain seq x y z
N MET A 1 -3.76 -22.66 -17.15
CA MET A 1 -4.28 -21.61 -16.25
C MET A 1 -3.90 -20.30 -16.91
N THR A 2 -4.87 -19.53 -17.35
CA THR A 2 -4.64 -18.17 -17.87
C THR A 2 -4.14 -17.33 -16.70
N GLY A 3 -2.91 -16.80 -16.79
CA GLY A 3 -2.37 -15.89 -15.78
C GLY A 3 -3.23 -14.62 -15.69
N THR A 4 -3.09 -13.87 -14.60
CA THR A 4 -3.70 -12.53 -14.44
C THR A 4 -3.31 -11.66 -15.63
N ALA A 5 -4.27 -10.87 -16.17
CA ALA A 5 -4.01 -9.98 -17.27
C ALA A 5 -2.82 -9.05 -16.98
N PRO A 6 -1.98 -8.73 -17.98
CA PRO A 6 -0.86 -7.82 -17.80
C PRO A 6 -1.38 -6.44 -17.34
N LEU A 7 -0.56 -5.75 -16.60
CA LEU A 7 -0.79 -4.36 -16.20
C LEU A 7 -0.01 -3.46 -17.17
N ASP A 8 -0.69 -2.97 -18.19
CA ASP A 8 -0.09 -2.04 -19.14
C ASP A 8 0.00 -0.64 -18.49
N GLY A 9 1.19 -0.04 -18.45
CA GLY A 9 1.45 1.28 -17.91
C GLY A 9 2.17 1.29 -16.58
N VAL A 10 2.08 2.41 -15.87
CA VAL A 10 2.86 2.67 -14.65
C VAL A 10 2.05 2.32 -13.39
N ALA A 11 2.67 1.58 -12.50
CA ALA A 11 2.22 1.39 -11.12
C ALA A 11 3.09 2.22 -10.17
N LEU A 12 2.50 3.22 -9.50
CA LEU A 12 3.14 3.94 -8.41
C LEU A 12 2.94 3.16 -7.10
N VAL A 13 4.04 2.71 -6.50
CA VAL A 13 4.03 1.95 -5.24
C VAL A 13 4.69 2.77 -4.15
N THR A 14 3.92 3.33 -3.23
CA THR A 14 4.50 4.02 -2.07
C THR A 14 5.01 3.02 -1.04
N GLY A 15 6.24 3.22 -0.54
CA GLY A 15 6.83 2.29 0.43
C GLY A 15 7.20 0.92 -0.15
N GLY A 16 7.49 0.85 -1.46
CA GLY A 16 7.90 -0.39 -2.12
C GLY A 16 9.24 -0.95 -1.65
N THR A 17 10.01 -0.18 -0.89
CA THR A 17 11.28 -0.61 -0.29
C THR A 17 11.10 -1.45 0.98
N GLY A 18 9.93 -1.40 1.63
CA GLY A 18 9.60 -2.21 2.80
C GLY A 18 9.44 -3.71 2.49
N ALA A 19 9.24 -4.53 3.53
CA ALA A 19 9.15 -5.99 3.38
C ALA A 19 7.96 -6.44 2.52
N LEU A 20 6.77 -5.86 2.71
CA LEU A 20 5.61 -6.09 1.83
C LEU A 20 5.84 -5.44 0.46
N GLY A 21 6.40 -4.24 0.46
CA GLY A 21 6.61 -3.45 -0.75
C GLY A 21 7.45 -4.17 -1.79
N ARG A 22 8.55 -4.80 -1.40
CA ARG A 22 9.40 -5.58 -2.33
C ARG A 22 8.65 -6.73 -2.98
N ALA A 23 7.77 -7.41 -2.24
CA ALA A 23 6.94 -8.46 -2.82
C ALA A 23 5.92 -7.90 -3.82
N VAL A 24 5.35 -6.73 -3.53
CA VAL A 24 4.41 -6.04 -4.45
C VAL A 24 5.13 -5.57 -5.71
N VAL A 25 6.30 -4.94 -5.55
CA VAL A 25 7.14 -4.54 -6.70
C VAL A 25 7.46 -5.74 -7.59
N ALA A 26 7.90 -6.88 -7.02
CA ALA A 26 8.18 -8.09 -7.78
C ALA A 26 6.97 -8.57 -8.60
N GLU A 27 5.81 -8.69 -7.96
CA GLU A 27 4.57 -9.16 -8.63
C GLU A 27 4.09 -8.22 -9.74
N LEU A 28 4.29 -6.90 -9.59
CA LEU A 28 3.89 -5.92 -10.60
C LEU A 28 4.87 -5.91 -11.79
N LEU A 29 6.18 -6.01 -11.53
CA LEU A 29 7.19 -6.16 -12.59
C LEU A 29 6.99 -7.46 -13.38
N GLU A 30 6.69 -8.59 -12.71
CA GLU A 30 6.34 -9.85 -13.36
C GLU A 30 5.04 -9.76 -14.20
N ALA A 31 4.14 -8.84 -13.84
CA ALA A 31 2.93 -8.55 -14.62
C ALA A 31 3.19 -7.64 -15.82
N GLY A 32 4.41 -7.16 -16.02
CA GLY A 32 4.80 -6.30 -17.14
C GLY A 32 4.61 -4.80 -16.90
N ALA A 33 4.29 -4.37 -15.68
CA ALA A 33 4.17 -2.95 -15.35
C ALA A 33 5.53 -2.27 -15.28
N GLU A 34 5.59 -0.99 -15.67
CA GLU A 34 6.61 -0.08 -15.18
C GLU A 34 6.30 0.26 -13.71
N VAL A 35 7.23 0.09 -12.80
CA VAL A 35 7.01 0.31 -11.38
C VAL A 35 7.84 1.50 -10.90
N VAL A 36 7.15 2.55 -10.46
CA VAL A 36 7.79 3.67 -9.74
C VAL A 36 7.57 3.45 -8.25
N THR A 37 8.64 3.41 -7.46
CA THR A 37 8.50 3.25 -6.02
C THR A 37 9.25 4.30 -5.23
N THR A 38 8.62 4.76 -4.13
CA THR A 38 9.20 5.79 -3.27
C THR A 38 10.08 5.17 -2.18
N TRP A 39 11.11 5.91 -1.81
CA TRP A 39 12.00 5.59 -0.69
C TRP A 39 12.36 6.85 0.11
N VAL A 40 12.71 6.67 1.38
CA VAL A 40 13.23 7.72 2.28
C VAL A 40 14.43 7.24 3.09
N VAL A 41 14.68 5.92 3.14
CA VAL A 41 15.75 5.31 3.91
C VAL A 41 16.75 4.65 2.97
N ASP A 42 17.99 5.13 2.92
CA ASP A 42 19.04 4.63 2.03
C ASP A 42 19.25 3.11 2.12
N ARG A 43 19.29 2.55 3.33
CA ARG A 43 19.45 1.10 3.54
C ARG A 43 18.34 0.30 2.87
N GLU A 44 17.10 0.81 2.85
CA GLU A 44 15.98 0.12 2.21
C GLU A 44 16.06 0.24 0.69
N ARG A 45 16.49 1.40 0.18
CA ARG A 45 16.79 1.62 -1.24
C ARG A 45 17.84 0.62 -1.72
N GLU A 46 18.98 0.54 -1.03
CA GLU A 46 20.07 -0.40 -1.34
C GLU A 46 19.59 -1.87 -1.33
N ALA A 47 18.69 -2.22 -0.42
CA ALA A 47 18.11 -3.56 -0.37
C ALA A 47 17.22 -3.87 -1.59
N VAL A 48 16.54 -2.88 -2.15
CA VAL A 48 15.76 -3.01 -3.38
C VAL A 48 16.68 -3.11 -4.59
N GLU A 49 17.69 -2.25 -4.70
CA GLU A 49 18.71 -2.30 -5.76
C GLU A 49 19.43 -3.66 -5.76
N GLY A 50 19.77 -4.19 -4.58
CA GLY A 50 20.38 -5.51 -4.44
C GLY A 50 19.46 -6.68 -4.83
N ALA A 51 18.15 -6.53 -4.62
CA ALA A 51 17.16 -7.57 -4.91
C ALA A 51 16.75 -7.63 -6.39
N PHE A 52 16.64 -6.48 -7.04
CA PHE A 52 16.11 -6.35 -8.41
C PHE A 52 17.20 -6.00 -9.43
N GLY A 53 18.41 -5.62 -8.97
CA GLY A 53 19.48 -5.17 -9.86
C GLY A 53 19.04 -3.97 -10.71
N ASP A 54 19.59 -3.92 -11.93
CA ASP A 54 19.25 -2.89 -12.93
C ASP A 54 18.00 -3.32 -13.75
N HIS A 55 16.88 -3.63 -13.08
CA HIS A 55 15.64 -3.98 -13.79
C HIS A 55 15.09 -2.74 -14.50
N ASP A 56 15.06 -2.77 -15.83
CA ASP A 56 14.69 -1.61 -16.68
C ASP A 56 13.32 -1.01 -16.32
N GLY A 57 12.37 -1.83 -15.87
CA GLY A 57 11.02 -1.40 -15.48
C GLY A 57 10.88 -0.92 -14.03
N LEU A 58 11.99 -0.79 -13.25
CA LEU A 58 11.94 -0.33 -11.86
C LEU A 58 12.59 1.05 -11.70
N HIS A 59 11.83 2.00 -11.20
CA HIS A 59 12.25 3.37 -10.97
C HIS A 59 12.16 3.74 -9.50
N LEU A 60 13.28 4.07 -8.87
CA LEU A 60 13.37 4.45 -7.46
C LEU A 60 13.36 5.97 -7.32
N VAL A 61 12.40 6.51 -6.57
CA VAL A 61 12.23 7.95 -6.39
C VAL A 61 12.30 8.30 -4.90
N TRP A 62 13.16 9.25 -4.56
CA TRP A 62 13.14 9.80 -3.20
C TRP A 62 11.90 10.69 -3.03
N ALA A 63 11.05 10.37 -2.05
CA ALA A 63 9.88 11.16 -1.72
C ALA A 63 9.47 10.94 -0.26
N ASP A 64 9.55 11.99 0.54
CA ASP A 64 8.93 12.01 1.87
C ASP A 64 7.46 12.41 1.73
N LEU A 65 6.57 11.44 1.85
CA LEU A 65 5.12 11.64 1.66
C LEU A 65 4.46 12.40 2.81
N LEU A 66 5.18 12.69 3.89
CA LEU A 66 4.72 13.57 4.97
C LEU A 66 5.14 15.02 4.75
N ALA A 67 6.11 15.27 3.87
CA ALA A 67 6.54 16.60 3.53
C ALA A 67 5.59 17.27 2.52
N GLU A 68 5.55 18.60 2.55
CA GLU A 68 4.84 19.40 1.56
C GLU A 68 5.40 19.12 0.15
N GLY A 69 4.52 18.84 -0.80
CA GLY A 69 4.90 18.50 -2.17
C GLY A 69 5.44 17.08 -2.39
N GLY A 70 5.62 16.28 -1.32
CA GLY A 70 6.13 14.91 -1.43
C GLY A 70 5.23 13.97 -2.22
N PRO A 71 3.92 13.91 -1.94
CA PRO A 71 2.97 13.14 -2.74
C PRO A 71 2.92 13.55 -4.21
N GLU A 72 2.90 14.85 -4.49
CA GLU A 72 2.89 15.42 -5.83
C GLU A 72 4.17 15.08 -6.59
N GLY A 73 5.32 15.16 -5.93
CA GLY A 73 6.62 14.78 -6.51
C GLY A 73 6.69 13.30 -6.89
N ALA A 74 6.16 12.41 -6.03
CA ALA A 74 6.08 10.98 -6.34
C ALA A 74 5.19 10.69 -7.57
N VAL A 75 4.06 11.37 -7.68
CA VAL A 75 3.14 11.23 -8.82
C VAL A 75 3.74 11.83 -10.09
N SER A 76 4.41 13.00 -9.99
CA SER A 76 5.11 13.61 -11.15
C SER A 76 6.14 12.65 -11.73
N ALA A 77 6.97 12.05 -10.87
CA ALA A 77 7.96 11.06 -11.31
C ALA A 77 7.31 9.84 -11.99
N ALA A 78 6.17 9.38 -11.50
CA ALA A 78 5.44 8.30 -12.15
C ALA A 78 4.89 8.69 -13.52
N THR A 79 4.36 9.90 -13.66
CA THR A 79 3.84 10.40 -14.94
C THR A 79 4.92 10.68 -15.99
N GLU A 80 6.17 10.95 -15.55
CA GLU A 80 7.33 11.08 -16.44
C GLU A 80 7.75 9.74 -17.06
N VAL A 81 7.54 8.63 -16.35
CA VAL A 81 7.81 7.27 -16.85
C VAL A 81 6.73 6.84 -17.84
N GLY A 82 5.46 7.17 -17.58
CA GLY A 82 4.37 6.81 -18.48
C GLY A 82 2.99 7.05 -17.89
N GLU A 83 1.98 6.43 -18.49
CA GLU A 83 0.59 6.55 -18.05
C GLU A 83 0.36 5.81 -16.74
N VAL A 84 -0.01 6.52 -15.68
CA VAL A 84 -0.28 5.93 -14.37
C VAL A 84 -1.61 5.14 -14.44
N ARG A 85 -1.53 3.84 -14.18
CA ARG A 85 -2.66 2.91 -14.18
C ARG A 85 -2.99 2.33 -12.81
N ALA A 86 -2.01 2.36 -11.89
CA ALA A 86 -2.23 1.89 -10.54
C ALA A 86 -1.49 2.76 -9.51
N LEU A 87 -2.12 2.96 -8.36
CA LEU A 87 -1.50 3.48 -7.15
C LEU A 87 -1.64 2.43 -6.05
N VAL A 88 -0.52 2.03 -5.44
CA VAL A 88 -0.50 1.11 -4.31
C VAL A 88 0.08 1.82 -3.08
N ASN A 89 -0.78 2.13 -2.12
CA ASN A 89 -0.42 2.81 -0.87
C ASN A 89 0.01 1.79 0.20
N LEU A 90 1.33 1.63 0.37
CA LEU A 90 1.92 0.71 1.36
C LEU A 90 2.58 1.41 2.54
N VAL A 91 2.86 2.73 2.44
CA VAL A 91 3.45 3.48 3.55
C VAL A 91 2.51 3.42 4.74
N GLY A 92 3.09 3.08 5.89
CA GLY A 92 2.35 3.03 7.13
C GLY A 92 3.23 2.51 8.26
N GLY A 93 2.69 2.61 9.47
CA GLY A 93 3.34 2.16 10.69
C GLY A 93 2.39 1.43 11.62
N PHE A 94 2.98 0.89 12.67
CA PHE A 94 2.30 0.19 13.75
C PHE A 94 2.68 0.81 15.10
N ALA A 95 1.69 1.03 15.96
CA ALA A 95 1.89 1.38 17.34
C ALA A 95 0.89 0.62 18.21
N ALA A 96 1.38 -0.02 19.23
CA ALA A 96 0.60 -0.68 20.26
C ALA A 96 1.38 -0.70 21.59
N GLY A 97 0.66 -0.76 22.68
CA GLY A 97 1.23 -0.77 24.02
C GLY A 97 0.18 -0.46 25.05
N GLU A 98 0.12 0.78 25.48
CA GLU A 98 -0.80 1.24 26.51
C GLU A 98 -2.24 1.37 26.03
N ARG A 99 -3.17 1.38 26.94
CA ARG A 99 -4.59 1.65 26.65
C ARG A 99 -4.77 3.12 26.30
N LEU A 100 -5.79 3.43 25.51
CA LEU A 100 -6.07 4.78 24.99
C LEU A 100 -5.99 5.89 26.04
N GLY A 101 -6.41 5.64 27.27
CA GLY A 101 -6.36 6.64 28.35
C GLY A 101 -4.98 6.85 28.97
N ASP A 102 -4.05 5.92 28.74
CA ASP A 102 -2.72 5.89 29.33
C ASP A 102 -1.62 6.11 28.25
N ASP A 103 -2.00 6.11 26.96
CA ASP A 103 -1.10 6.30 25.82
C ASP A 103 -0.63 7.76 25.69
N ASP A 104 0.53 7.96 25.06
CA ASP A 104 1.00 9.29 24.69
C ASP A 104 -0.03 9.99 23.77
N PRO A 105 -0.51 11.18 24.14
CA PRO A 105 -1.53 11.90 23.35
C PRO A 105 -1.17 12.09 21.87
N GLY A 106 0.11 12.17 21.52
CA GLY A 106 0.59 12.32 20.14
C GLY A 106 0.61 11.01 19.32
N THR A 107 0.33 9.84 19.93
CA THR A 107 0.42 8.56 19.21
C THR A 107 -0.65 8.43 18.13
N VAL A 108 -1.88 8.87 18.42
CA VAL A 108 -2.99 8.85 17.45
C VAL A 108 -2.69 9.75 16.26
N GLU A 109 -2.24 10.98 16.51
CA GLU A 109 -1.88 11.95 15.47
C GLU A 109 -0.74 11.42 14.59
N ARG A 110 0.29 10.83 15.18
CA ARG A 110 1.40 10.22 14.41
C ARG A 110 0.91 9.07 13.54
N MET A 111 0.05 8.18 14.06
CA MET A 111 -0.50 7.07 13.29
C MET A 111 -1.45 7.55 12.20
N LEU A 112 -2.26 8.57 12.44
CA LEU A 112 -3.12 9.18 11.42
C LEU A 112 -2.27 9.84 10.33
N ALA A 113 -1.26 10.61 10.68
CA ALA A 113 -0.38 11.24 9.70
C ALA A 113 0.31 10.18 8.81
N LEU A 114 0.87 9.12 9.43
CA LEU A 114 1.63 8.12 8.70
C LEU A 114 0.73 7.18 7.88
N ASN A 115 -0.36 6.65 8.45
CA ASN A 115 -1.19 5.64 7.79
C ASN A 115 -2.24 6.24 6.85
N LEU A 116 -2.94 7.30 7.32
CA LEU A 116 -3.96 7.97 6.51
C LEU A 116 -3.38 9.11 5.68
N GLY A 117 -2.57 9.98 6.29
CA GLY A 117 -2.08 11.21 5.65
C GLY A 117 -1.30 10.93 4.38
N THR A 118 -0.39 9.94 4.39
CA THR A 118 0.37 9.55 3.21
C THR A 118 -0.53 8.94 2.12
N ALA A 119 -1.46 8.05 2.48
CA ALA A 119 -2.38 7.43 1.52
C ALA A 119 -3.36 8.46 0.93
N LEU A 120 -3.88 9.38 1.74
CA LEU A 120 -4.76 10.46 1.29
C LEU A 120 -4.01 11.42 0.36
N GLY A 121 -2.81 11.86 0.75
CA GLY A 121 -2.00 12.79 -0.05
C GLY A 121 -1.65 12.22 -1.42
N THR A 122 -1.13 10.99 -1.46
CA THR A 122 -0.78 10.35 -2.75
C THR A 122 -2.00 9.99 -3.59
N SER A 123 -3.10 9.54 -2.98
CA SER A 123 -4.33 9.30 -3.73
C SER A 123 -4.86 10.58 -4.37
N ARG A 124 -4.92 11.67 -3.60
CA ARG A 124 -5.35 12.99 -4.10
C ARG A 124 -4.47 13.48 -5.23
N ALA A 125 -3.15 13.34 -5.12
CA ALA A 125 -2.21 13.75 -6.15
C ALA A 125 -2.34 12.89 -7.42
N ALA A 126 -2.61 11.58 -7.30
CA ALA A 126 -2.68 10.65 -8.43
C ALA A 126 -4.01 10.71 -9.19
N LEU A 127 -5.10 11.14 -8.56
CA LEU A 127 -6.45 11.15 -9.16
C LEU A 127 -6.52 11.87 -10.51
N PRO A 128 -5.94 13.07 -10.69
CA PRO A 128 -5.97 13.74 -12.00
C PRO A 128 -5.34 12.91 -13.12
N ALA A 129 -4.23 12.24 -12.85
CA ALA A 129 -3.55 11.39 -13.83
C ALA A 129 -4.35 10.12 -14.15
N LEU A 130 -4.92 9.47 -13.13
CA LEU A 130 -5.77 8.28 -13.30
C LEU A 130 -7.04 8.60 -14.10
N VAL A 131 -7.73 9.70 -13.79
CA VAL A 131 -8.93 10.13 -14.53
C VAL A 131 -8.59 10.50 -15.97
N ALA A 132 -7.53 11.28 -16.19
CA ALA A 132 -7.09 11.65 -17.54
C ALA A 132 -6.68 10.43 -18.38
N GLY A 133 -6.13 9.39 -17.75
CA GLY A 133 -5.82 8.10 -18.39
C GLY A 133 -7.03 7.20 -18.64
N GLY A 134 -8.26 7.64 -18.35
CA GLY A 134 -9.48 6.87 -18.54
C GLY A 134 -9.75 5.83 -17.44
N GLY A 135 -9.18 6.05 -16.26
CA GLY A 135 -9.37 5.23 -15.07
C GLY A 135 -8.11 4.46 -14.64
N GLY A 136 -8.27 3.65 -13.61
CA GLY A 136 -7.18 2.87 -13.02
C GLY A 136 -7.56 2.26 -11.68
N ALA A 137 -6.57 1.85 -10.91
CA ALA A 137 -6.78 1.22 -9.61
C ALA A 137 -6.00 1.94 -8.49
N ILE A 138 -6.67 2.18 -7.37
CA ILE A 138 -6.05 2.57 -6.11
C ILE A 138 -6.19 1.41 -5.13
N VAL A 139 -5.09 0.92 -4.59
CA VAL A 139 -5.08 -0.14 -3.57
C VAL A 139 -4.42 0.39 -2.32
N CYS A 140 -5.16 0.35 -1.20
CA CYS A 140 -4.65 0.74 0.11
C CYS A 140 -4.45 -0.49 1.02
N VAL A 141 -3.44 -0.43 1.89
CA VAL A 141 -3.25 -1.46 2.91
C VAL A 141 -3.90 -1.00 4.22
N GLY A 142 -5.07 -1.59 4.49
CA GLY A 142 -5.72 -1.53 5.78
C GLY A 142 -5.08 -2.48 6.79
N ALA A 143 -5.88 -3.01 7.70
CA ALA A 143 -5.48 -4.07 8.62
C ALA A 143 -6.72 -4.75 9.21
N ARG A 144 -6.59 -6.01 9.65
CA ARG A 144 -7.63 -6.67 10.45
C ARG A 144 -8.04 -5.85 11.67
N ALA A 145 -7.07 -5.15 12.30
CA ALA A 145 -7.30 -4.30 13.45
C ALA A 145 -8.29 -3.15 13.21
N ALA A 146 -8.48 -2.71 11.97
CA ALA A 146 -9.50 -1.72 11.61
C ALA A 146 -10.94 -2.23 11.86
N LEU A 147 -11.16 -3.54 11.70
CA LEU A 147 -12.46 -4.20 11.90
C LEU A 147 -12.55 -4.91 13.26
N GLN A 148 -11.44 -5.37 13.79
CA GLN A 148 -11.32 -6.12 15.03
C GLN A 148 -10.20 -5.54 15.89
N PRO A 149 -10.47 -4.40 16.57
CA PRO A 149 -9.46 -3.75 17.40
C PRO A 149 -9.10 -4.63 18.61
N PHE A 150 -7.87 -4.41 19.12
CA PHE A 150 -7.36 -5.09 20.30
C PHE A 150 -6.90 -4.08 21.36
N SER A 151 -6.83 -4.52 22.61
CA SER A 151 -6.40 -3.67 23.72
C SER A 151 -4.97 -3.17 23.50
N GLY A 152 -4.72 -1.87 23.71
CA GLY A 152 -3.44 -1.23 23.47
C GLY A 152 -3.14 -0.88 22.01
N GLY A 153 -4.04 -1.18 21.07
CA GLY A 153 -3.87 -0.89 19.65
C GLY A 153 -4.75 0.24 19.12
N ALA A 154 -5.22 1.14 19.99
CA ALA A 154 -6.22 2.16 19.63
C ALA A 154 -5.76 3.08 18.49
N ALA A 155 -4.57 3.68 18.60
CA ALA A 155 -4.03 4.60 17.60
C ALA A 155 -3.89 3.93 16.22
N TYR A 156 -3.38 2.70 16.20
CA TYR A 156 -3.26 1.90 14.98
C TYR A 156 -4.64 1.55 14.39
N ALA A 157 -5.55 1.02 15.19
CA ALA A 157 -6.88 0.62 14.74
C ALA A 157 -7.66 1.81 14.17
N ILE A 158 -7.65 2.96 14.84
CA ILE A 158 -8.29 4.21 14.39
C ILE A 158 -7.71 4.65 13.04
N SER A 159 -6.38 4.70 12.92
CA SER A 159 -5.74 5.14 11.69
C SER A 159 -6.02 4.20 10.51
N LYS A 160 -6.06 2.90 10.74
CA LYS A 160 -6.38 1.91 9.70
C LYS A 160 -7.87 1.89 9.34
N ALA A 161 -8.76 2.16 10.30
CA ALA A 161 -10.19 2.36 10.01
C ALA A 161 -10.42 3.60 9.12
N ALA A 162 -9.67 4.69 9.37
CA ALA A 162 -9.72 5.87 8.53
C ALA A 162 -9.23 5.61 7.08
N VAL A 163 -8.26 4.71 6.88
CA VAL A 163 -7.85 4.27 5.53
C VAL A 163 -8.98 3.51 4.83
N LEU A 164 -9.77 2.69 5.53
CA LEU A 164 -10.93 2.02 4.93
C LEU A 164 -11.99 3.03 4.49
N GLU A 165 -12.23 4.06 5.30
CA GLU A 165 -13.17 5.12 4.93
C GLU A 165 -12.67 5.92 3.73
N LEU A 166 -11.37 6.22 3.63
CA LEU A 166 -10.78 6.83 2.43
C LEU A 166 -11.09 6.00 1.18
N VAL A 167 -10.94 4.68 1.24
CA VAL A 167 -11.23 3.79 0.10
C VAL A 167 -12.71 3.87 -0.32
N ARG A 168 -13.64 3.91 0.64
CA ARG A 168 -15.07 4.07 0.35
C ARG A 168 -15.40 5.41 -0.31
N VAL A 169 -14.78 6.49 0.18
CA VAL A 169 -14.94 7.83 -0.41
C VAL A 169 -14.41 7.86 -1.84
N LEU A 170 -13.20 7.35 -2.06
CA LEU A 170 -12.60 7.28 -3.40
C LEU A 170 -13.48 6.49 -4.38
N ASP A 171 -14.04 5.36 -3.93
CA ASP A 171 -14.94 4.56 -4.74
C ASP A 171 -16.22 5.32 -5.12
N VAL A 172 -16.85 5.98 -4.15
CA VAL A 172 -18.10 6.73 -4.41
C VAL A 172 -17.88 7.93 -5.32
N GLU A 173 -16.76 8.64 -5.15
CA GLU A 173 -16.50 9.88 -5.89
C GLU A 173 -15.95 9.65 -7.30
N TYR A 174 -15.18 8.57 -7.55
CA TYR A 174 -14.40 8.40 -8.80
C TYR A 174 -14.72 7.13 -9.59
N ARG A 175 -15.68 6.32 -9.14
CA ARG A 175 -16.09 5.10 -9.86
C ARG A 175 -16.57 5.42 -11.27
N ASP A 176 -17.34 6.48 -11.43
CA ASP A 176 -17.88 6.88 -12.75
C ASP A 176 -16.81 7.45 -13.69
N ASP A 177 -15.66 7.86 -13.13
CA ASP A 177 -14.46 8.24 -13.88
C ASP A 177 -13.54 7.04 -14.21
N GLY A 178 -13.98 5.82 -13.91
CA GLY A 178 -13.24 4.59 -14.17
C GLY A 178 -12.15 4.27 -13.13
N VAL A 179 -12.04 5.04 -12.03
CA VAL A 179 -11.07 4.77 -10.96
C VAL A 179 -11.70 3.82 -9.93
N ARG A 180 -11.08 2.66 -9.74
CA ARG A 180 -11.45 1.68 -8.73
C ARG A 180 -10.58 1.88 -7.48
N ALA A 181 -11.18 1.84 -6.29
CA ALA A 181 -10.46 1.93 -5.03
C ALA A 181 -10.80 0.73 -4.14
N ASN A 182 -9.78 0.00 -3.67
CA ASN A 182 -9.96 -1.17 -2.82
C ASN A 182 -8.94 -1.19 -1.66
N ALA A 183 -9.29 -1.87 -0.58
CA ALA A 183 -8.37 -2.14 0.53
C ALA A 183 -8.06 -3.63 0.66
N VAL A 184 -6.80 -3.98 0.92
CA VAL A 184 -6.40 -5.29 1.43
C VAL A 184 -6.19 -5.17 2.94
N LEU A 185 -6.70 -6.15 3.69
CA LEU A 185 -6.65 -6.18 5.15
C LEU A 185 -5.81 -7.36 5.61
N PRO A 186 -4.50 -7.21 5.76
CA PRO A 186 -3.68 -8.26 6.35
C PRO A 186 -3.97 -8.47 7.84
N SER A 187 -3.72 -9.68 8.33
CA SER A 187 -3.46 -9.95 9.74
C SER A 187 -1.99 -9.63 10.07
N VAL A 188 -1.29 -10.48 10.82
CA VAL A 188 0.15 -10.35 11.01
C VAL A 188 0.87 -10.82 9.75
N ILE A 189 1.69 -9.95 9.19
CA ILE A 189 2.49 -10.26 7.98
C ILE A 189 3.79 -10.93 8.42
N ASP A 190 4.16 -12.03 7.79
CA ASP A 190 5.41 -12.75 8.04
C ASP A 190 6.61 -11.95 7.52
N THR A 191 7.13 -11.08 8.36
CA THR A 191 8.29 -10.24 8.07
C THR A 191 9.38 -10.42 9.14
N PRO A 192 10.66 -10.16 8.82
CA PRO A 192 11.73 -10.20 9.83
C PRO A 192 11.43 -9.38 11.08
N ALA A 193 10.91 -8.16 10.92
CA ALA A 193 10.58 -7.28 12.03
C ALA A 193 9.47 -7.85 12.93
N ASN A 194 8.42 -8.44 12.33
CA ASN A 194 7.34 -9.06 13.11
C ASN A 194 7.80 -10.34 13.81
N ARG A 195 8.69 -11.13 13.19
CA ARG A 195 9.30 -12.29 13.85
C ARG A 195 10.17 -11.88 15.03
N GLU A 196 10.95 -10.82 14.89
CA GLU A 196 11.75 -10.25 15.98
C GLU A 196 10.87 -9.75 17.14
N ALA A 197 9.76 -9.08 16.82
CA ALA A 197 8.81 -8.59 17.82
C ALA A 197 7.99 -9.70 18.51
N SER A 198 7.89 -10.89 17.90
CA SER A 198 7.10 -12.02 18.41
C SER A 198 7.83 -13.35 18.20
N PRO A 199 8.95 -13.59 18.88
CA PRO A 199 9.84 -14.75 18.61
C PRO A 199 9.20 -16.11 18.90
N ASP A 200 8.19 -16.18 19.76
CA ASP A 200 7.49 -17.42 20.16
C ASP A 200 6.20 -17.67 19.35
N ALA A 201 5.91 -16.86 18.33
CA ALA A 201 4.70 -16.99 17.55
C ALA A 201 4.76 -18.15 16.54
N ASP A 202 3.61 -18.71 16.21
CA ASP A 202 3.46 -19.68 15.12
C ASP A 202 3.41 -18.95 13.77
N TYR A 203 4.59 -18.79 13.14
CA TYR A 203 4.74 -18.06 11.87
C TYR A 203 4.03 -18.74 10.69
N ASP A 204 3.75 -20.04 10.77
CA ASP A 204 3.00 -20.77 9.73
C ASP A 204 1.55 -20.29 9.60
N ARG A 205 1.05 -19.59 10.61
CA ARG A 205 -0.27 -18.97 10.61
C ARG A 205 -0.29 -17.58 9.98
N TRP A 206 0.88 -16.91 9.91
CA TRP A 206 0.97 -15.56 9.38
C TRP A 206 0.87 -15.52 7.86
N VAL A 207 0.33 -14.42 7.34
CA VAL A 207 0.25 -14.21 5.90
C VAL A 207 1.60 -13.77 5.34
N LYS A 208 2.03 -14.41 4.26
CA LYS A 208 3.31 -14.06 3.62
C LYS A 208 3.17 -12.82 2.74
N PRO A 209 4.21 -11.95 2.66
CA PRO A 209 4.20 -10.80 1.77
C PRO A 209 3.79 -11.14 0.33
N ALA A 210 4.29 -12.23 -0.24
CA ALA A 210 3.95 -12.67 -1.59
C ALA A 210 2.47 -13.06 -1.76
N GLU A 211 1.80 -13.53 -0.71
CA GLU A 211 0.36 -13.85 -0.77
C GLU A 211 -0.48 -12.57 -0.85
N ILE A 212 -0.09 -11.53 -0.10
CA ILE A 212 -0.74 -10.21 -0.15
C ILE A 212 -0.45 -9.55 -1.50
N ALA A 213 0.79 -9.63 -1.97
CA ALA A 213 1.23 -9.02 -3.23
C ALA A 213 0.43 -9.55 -4.44
N ARG A 214 0.14 -10.85 -4.49
CA ARG A 214 -0.71 -11.43 -5.53
C ARG A 214 -2.14 -10.88 -5.53
N VAL A 215 -2.70 -10.63 -4.34
CA VAL A 215 -4.03 -10.00 -4.23
C VAL A 215 -3.97 -8.55 -4.71
N ILE A 216 -2.92 -7.81 -4.33
CA ILE A 216 -2.71 -6.43 -4.78
C ILE A 216 -2.56 -6.38 -6.30
N ARG A 217 -1.72 -7.24 -6.89
CA ARG A 217 -1.56 -7.35 -8.35
C ARG A 217 -2.90 -7.60 -9.05
N PHE A 218 -3.70 -8.54 -8.54
CA PHE A 218 -5.04 -8.80 -9.08
C PHE A 218 -5.92 -7.55 -9.03
N LEU A 219 -5.93 -6.82 -7.91
CA LEU A 219 -6.72 -5.59 -7.76
C LEU A 219 -6.24 -4.45 -8.67
N CYS A 220 -4.97 -4.42 -9.01
CA CYS A 220 -4.42 -3.47 -9.99
C CYS A 220 -4.76 -3.84 -11.43
N SER A 221 -5.01 -5.12 -11.72
CA SER A 221 -5.23 -5.63 -13.07
C SER A 221 -6.66 -5.40 -13.59
N PRO A 222 -6.88 -5.44 -14.94
CA PRO A 222 -8.21 -5.40 -15.54
C PRO A 222 -9.12 -6.56 -15.09
N ASP A 223 -8.59 -7.69 -14.65
CA ASP A 223 -9.38 -8.84 -14.20
C ASP A 223 -10.26 -8.51 -12.97
N SER A 224 -9.91 -7.48 -12.21
CA SER A 224 -10.70 -6.99 -11.08
C SER A 224 -11.65 -5.84 -11.45
N ALA A 225 -11.92 -5.60 -12.71
CA ALA A 225 -12.77 -4.50 -13.19
C ALA A 225 -14.12 -4.34 -12.44
N PRO A 226 -14.84 -5.41 -12.06
CA PRO A 226 -16.11 -5.27 -11.33
C PRO A 226 -15.94 -5.01 -9.83
N ILE A 227 -14.69 -4.95 -9.30
CA ILE A 227 -14.40 -4.82 -7.87
C ILE A 227 -13.95 -3.41 -7.56
N SER A 228 -14.77 -2.66 -6.80
CA SER A 228 -14.43 -1.36 -6.25
C SER A 228 -15.15 -1.15 -4.91
N GLY A 229 -14.56 -0.37 -4.02
CA GLY A 229 -15.06 -0.16 -2.65
C GLY A 229 -14.87 -1.37 -1.71
N ALA A 230 -14.13 -2.39 -2.12
CA ALA A 230 -14.02 -3.64 -1.37
C ALA A 230 -12.94 -3.58 -0.29
N GLU A 231 -13.24 -4.23 0.82
CA GLU A 231 -12.33 -4.51 1.94
C GLU A 231 -12.01 -6.00 1.93
N ILE A 232 -10.83 -6.37 1.47
CA ILE A 232 -10.47 -7.76 1.17
C ILE A 232 -9.60 -8.33 2.30
N PRO A 233 -10.13 -9.23 3.13
CA PRO A 233 -9.34 -9.92 4.14
C PRO A 233 -8.26 -10.79 3.53
N VAL A 234 -7.00 -10.63 3.99
CA VAL A 234 -5.86 -11.46 3.60
C VAL A 234 -5.16 -11.90 4.87
N TYR A 235 -5.84 -12.74 5.65
CA TYR A 235 -5.45 -13.04 7.03
C TYR A 235 -4.48 -14.22 7.17
N GLY A 236 -4.29 -15.03 6.13
CA GLY A 236 -3.61 -16.32 6.29
C GLY A 236 -4.46 -17.25 7.16
N ARG A 237 -3.84 -17.76 8.22
CA ARG A 237 -4.50 -18.61 9.22
C ARG A 237 -4.53 -17.95 10.62
N ALA A 238 -4.15 -16.67 10.73
CA ALA A 238 -4.08 -15.94 12.00
C ALA A 238 -5.44 -15.38 12.44
#